data_928a3e3ca15b2f434bb5dd94cc802711
#
_entry.id   928a3e3ca15b2f434bb5dd94cc802711
#
_cell.length_a   1.000
_cell.length_b   1.000
_cell.length_c   1.000
_cell.angle_alpha   90.00
_cell.angle_beta   90.00
_cell.angle_gamma   90.00
#
_symmetry.space_group_name_H-M   'P 1'
#
loop_
_entity.id
_entity.type
_entity.pdbx_description
1 polymer ?
#
loop_
_entity_poly.entity_id
_entity_poly.type
_entity_poly.pdbx_seq_one_letter_code
_entity_poly.pdbx_strand_id
1 'polypeptide(L)'
;MNVRLKRARELAGYAVQLTKDEGLGTMLARGAGFVRRRCFGKKARYLPAKKVLEAQRAEMAGKNFENCQLSTISVLTPLYNTPEVFLRQFLDSFVNQTAPNGELCLADASDAAHSSVGNIVREYQAKYQHIVYKKIENKG
;
A
#
# COMPACT_ATOMS: atom_id res chain seq x y z
N MET A 1 29.59 11.80 7.69
CA MET A 1 30.08 10.62 6.93
C MET A 1 29.01 10.23 5.91
N ASN A 2 29.35 10.18 4.63
CA ASN A 2 28.37 10.10 3.54
C ASN A 2 27.67 8.70 3.54
N VAL A 3 26.34 8.68 3.68
CA VAL A 3 25.51 7.46 3.74
C VAL A 3 25.75 6.52 2.53
N ARG A 4 26.07 7.09 1.36
CA ARG A 4 26.41 6.33 0.16
C ARG A 4 27.70 5.54 0.28
N LEU A 5 28.71 6.12 0.95
CA LEU A 5 30.01 5.47 1.19
C LEU A 5 29.90 4.32 2.20
N LYS A 6 29.08 4.48 3.25
CA LYS A 6 28.80 3.42 4.22
C LYS A 6 28.14 2.21 3.55
N ARG A 7 27.12 2.47 2.73
CA ARG A 7 26.39 1.43 1.99
C ARG A 7 27.27 0.69 0.95
N ALA A 8 28.18 1.43 0.30
CA ALA A 8 29.13 0.82 -0.65
C ALA A 8 30.12 -0.13 0.06
N ARG A 9 30.61 0.24 1.24
CA ARG A 9 31.48 -0.63 2.06
C ARG A 9 30.77 -1.88 2.57
N GLU A 10 29.52 -1.76 3.00
CA GLU A 10 28.69 -2.91 3.43
C GLU A 10 28.47 -3.89 2.28
N LEU A 11 28.15 -3.37 1.08
CA LEU A 11 27.97 -4.20 -0.11
C LEU A 11 29.28 -4.88 -0.57
N ALA A 12 30.41 -4.18 -0.47
CA ALA A 12 31.73 -4.79 -0.77
C ALA A 12 32.09 -5.89 0.23
N GLY A 13 31.84 -5.67 1.53
CA GLY A 13 32.03 -6.69 2.58
C GLY A 13 31.17 -7.92 2.34
N TYR A 14 29.91 -7.72 2.01
CA TYR A 14 28.99 -8.81 1.67
C TYR A 14 29.44 -9.60 0.43
N ALA A 15 29.91 -8.92 -0.62
CA ALA A 15 30.43 -9.56 -1.82
C ALA A 15 31.67 -10.43 -1.53
N VAL A 16 32.60 -9.94 -0.70
CA VAL A 16 33.79 -10.70 -0.29
C VAL A 16 33.41 -11.95 0.53
N GLN A 17 32.44 -11.83 1.42
CA GLN A 17 31.97 -12.94 2.24
C GLN A 17 31.28 -14.01 1.38
N LEU A 18 30.42 -13.60 0.47
CA LEU A 18 29.76 -14.48 -0.50
C LEU A 18 30.77 -15.23 -1.39
N THR A 19 31.88 -14.59 -1.77
CA THR A 19 32.93 -15.21 -2.57
C THR A 19 33.67 -16.31 -1.79
N LYS A 20 33.85 -16.09 -0.48
CA LYS A 20 34.50 -17.08 0.39
C LYS A 20 33.61 -18.29 0.68
N ASP A 21 32.31 -18.06 0.89
CA ASP A 21 31.36 -19.08 1.35
C ASP A 21 30.75 -19.88 0.18
N GLU A 22 30.46 -19.26 -0.94
CA GLU A 22 29.71 -19.85 -2.05
C GLU A 22 30.47 -19.88 -3.39
N GLY A 23 31.66 -19.30 -3.46
CA GLY A 23 32.49 -19.23 -4.66
C GLY A 23 32.16 -18.09 -5.62
N LEU A 24 33.16 -17.75 -6.46
CA LEU A 24 33.12 -16.62 -7.40
C LEU A 24 31.95 -16.70 -8.42
N GLY A 25 31.62 -17.91 -8.86
CA GLY A 25 30.53 -18.15 -9.83
C GLY A 25 29.18 -17.75 -9.31
N THR A 26 28.88 -18.06 -8.06
CA THR A 26 27.59 -17.71 -7.39
C THR A 26 27.48 -16.22 -7.15
N MET A 27 28.57 -15.56 -6.76
CA MET A 27 28.64 -14.11 -6.59
C MET A 27 28.35 -13.38 -7.92
N LEU A 28 28.99 -13.82 -9.02
CA LEU A 28 28.77 -13.22 -10.34
C LEU A 28 27.33 -13.44 -10.83
N ALA A 29 26.76 -14.63 -10.63
CA ALA A 29 25.36 -14.92 -11.00
C ALA A 29 24.37 -14.05 -10.21
N ARG A 30 24.58 -13.90 -8.90
CA ARG A 30 23.75 -13.01 -8.05
C ARG A 30 23.91 -11.53 -8.43
N GLY A 31 25.14 -11.08 -8.70
CA GLY A 31 25.44 -9.74 -9.16
C GLY A 31 24.78 -9.43 -10.51
N ALA A 32 24.91 -10.33 -11.48
CA ALA A 32 24.23 -10.21 -12.77
C ALA A 32 22.71 -10.21 -12.64
N GLY A 33 22.15 -11.05 -11.77
CA GLY A 33 20.72 -11.07 -11.46
C GLY A 33 20.22 -9.77 -10.81
N PHE A 34 21.02 -9.14 -9.94
CA PHE A 34 20.71 -7.87 -9.32
C PHE A 34 20.73 -6.73 -10.35
N VAL A 35 21.79 -6.66 -11.18
CA VAL A 35 21.92 -5.64 -12.25
C VAL A 35 20.78 -5.80 -13.27
N ARG A 36 20.50 -7.03 -13.70
CA ARG A 36 19.41 -7.34 -14.62
C ARG A 36 18.04 -6.89 -14.06
N ARG A 37 17.76 -7.15 -12.79
CA ARG A 37 16.50 -6.70 -12.14
C ARG A 37 16.44 -5.18 -12.02
N ARG A 38 17.54 -4.52 -11.70
CA ARG A 38 17.58 -3.06 -11.51
C ARG A 38 17.55 -2.27 -12.83
N CYS A 39 18.22 -2.78 -13.88
CA CYS A 39 18.32 -2.10 -15.16
C CYS A 39 17.22 -2.51 -16.14
N PHE A 40 16.77 -3.76 -16.09
CA PHE A 40 15.83 -4.34 -17.07
C PHE A 40 14.59 -4.93 -16.42
N GLY A 41 14.54 -4.99 -15.10
CA GLY A 41 13.35 -5.42 -14.37
C GLY A 41 12.21 -4.47 -14.63
N LYS A 42 11.16 -4.93 -15.29
CA LYS A 42 9.89 -4.21 -15.32
C LYS A 42 9.50 -4.00 -13.86
N LYS A 43 9.41 -2.75 -13.40
CA LYS A 43 8.81 -2.46 -12.10
C LYS A 43 7.44 -3.13 -12.11
N ALA A 44 7.25 -4.12 -11.27
CA ALA A 44 5.94 -4.73 -11.10
C ALA A 44 5.00 -3.59 -10.69
N ARG A 45 4.18 -3.12 -11.63
CA ARG A 45 3.11 -2.21 -11.30
C ARG A 45 2.05 -3.08 -10.64
N TYR A 46 1.91 -2.94 -9.36
CA TYR A 46 0.85 -3.58 -8.57
C TYR A 46 -0.55 -3.16 -9.02
N LEU A 47 -0.64 -2.07 -9.77
CA LEU A 47 -1.91 -1.61 -10.31
C LEU A 47 -2.21 -2.37 -11.60
N PRO A 48 -3.36 -3.04 -11.70
CA PRO A 48 -3.81 -3.64 -12.95
C PRO A 48 -3.84 -2.57 -14.05
N ALA A 49 -3.54 -2.97 -15.28
CA ALA A 49 -3.59 -2.04 -16.40
C ALA A 49 -4.99 -1.39 -16.47
N LYS A 50 -5.05 -0.10 -16.81
CA LYS A 50 -6.31 0.67 -16.87
C LYS A 50 -7.43 -0.08 -17.61
N LYS A 51 -7.09 -0.75 -18.72
CA LYS A 51 -8.02 -1.61 -19.48
C LYS A 51 -8.64 -2.75 -18.65
N VAL A 52 -7.85 -3.36 -17.74
CA VAL A 52 -8.35 -4.45 -16.88
C VAL A 52 -9.34 -3.91 -15.87
N LEU A 53 -9.04 -2.74 -15.27
CA LEU A 53 -9.97 -2.08 -14.34
C LEU A 53 -11.27 -1.63 -15.03
N GLU A 54 -11.17 -1.12 -16.26
CA GLU A 54 -12.34 -0.73 -17.04
C GLU A 54 -13.20 -1.95 -17.41
N ALA A 55 -12.57 -3.06 -17.81
CA ALA A 55 -13.28 -4.31 -18.09
C ALA A 55 -13.97 -4.89 -16.84
N GLN A 56 -13.28 -4.89 -15.70
CA GLN A 56 -13.85 -5.32 -14.42
C GLN A 56 -15.04 -4.44 -14.00
N ARG A 57 -14.93 -3.12 -14.15
CA ARG A 57 -16.02 -2.20 -13.87
C ARG A 57 -17.22 -2.42 -14.78
N ALA A 58 -16.99 -2.63 -16.07
CA ALA A 58 -18.04 -2.92 -17.04
C ALA A 58 -18.76 -4.25 -16.73
N GLU A 59 -18.00 -5.27 -16.36
CA GLU A 59 -18.55 -6.56 -15.94
C GLU A 59 -19.39 -6.42 -14.67
N MET A 60 -18.94 -5.67 -13.69
CA MET A 60 -19.63 -5.47 -12.42
C MET A 60 -20.85 -4.58 -12.56
N ALA A 61 -20.82 -3.57 -13.44
CA ALA A 61 -21.95 -2.68 -13.68
C ALA A 61 -23.18 -3.42 -14.25
N GLY A 62 -22.96 -4.56 -14.93
CA GLY A 62 -24.06 -5.41 -15.44
C GLY A 62 -24.64 -6.38 -14.40
N LYS A 63 -24.01 -6.48 -13.20
CA LYS A 63 -24.48 -7.38 -12.13
C LYS A 63 -25.43 -6.64 -11.20
N ASN A 64 -26.66 -7.13 -11.09
CA ASN A 64 -27.61 -6.61 -10.11
C ASN A 64 -27.33 -7.25 -8.74
N PHE A 65 -26.80 -6.47 -7.80
CA PHE A 65 -26.52 -6.90 -6.43
C PHE A 65 -27.70 -6.71 -5.47
N GLU A 66 -28.83 -6.14 -5.90
CA GLU A 66 -29.97 -5.87 -5.04
C GLU A 66 -30.58 -7.13 -4.43
N ASN A 67 -30.48 -8.27 -5.13
CA ASN A 67 -30.96 -9.55 -4.65
C ASN A 67 -29.87 -10.48 -4.06
N CYS A 68 -28.62 -10.01 -4.01
CA CYS A 68 -27.57 -10.75 -3.32
C CYS A 68 -27.66 -10.46 -1.83
N GLN A 69 -27.87 -11.50 -1.01
CA GLN A 69 -27.64 -11.41 0.45
C GLN A 69 -26.13 -11.32 0.68
N LEU A 70 -25.55 -10.16 0.36
CA LEU A 70 -24.16 -9.90 0.66
C LEU A 70 -24.05 -9.66 2.16
N SER A 71 -23.23 -10.46 2.83
CA SER A 71 -22.84 -10.19 4.21
C SER A 71 -22.17 -8.82 4.29
N THR A 72 -22.46 -8.05 5.34
CA THR A 72 -21.75 -6.79 5.61
C THR A 72 -20.27 -7.10 5.83
N ILE A 73 -19.40 -6.41 5.13
CA ILE A 73 -17.96 -6.55 5.26
C ILE A 73 -17.41 -5.31 5.94
N SER A 74 -16.78 -5.49 7.11
CA SER A 74 -16.07 -4.41 7.80
C SER A 74 -14.59 -4.43 7.44
N VAL A 75 -14.10 -3.34 6.86
CA VAL A 75 -12.68 -3.15 6.57
C VAL A 75 -12.04 -2.37 7.71
N LEU A 76 -11.23 -3.04 8.51
CA LEU A 76 -10.53 -2.45 9.66
C LEU A 76 -9.15 -1.94 9.22
N THR A 77 -8.90 -0.64 9.37
CA THR A 77 -7.63 -0.03 8.94
C THR A 77 -7.07 0.86 10.03
N PRO A 78 -5.87 0.54 10.54
CA PRO A 78 -5.15 1.45 11.43
C PRO A 78 -4.52 2.59 10.62
N LEU A 79 -4.55 3.80 11.18
CA LEU A 79 -3.88 4.98 10.63
C LEU A 79 -2.82 5.46 11.63
N TYR A 80 -1.65 5.81 11.11
CA TYR A 80 -0.59 6.44 11.89
C TYR A 80 0.23 7.38 11.01
N ASN A 81 0.11 8.68 11.26
CA ASN A 81 0.83 9.74 10.54
C ASN A 81 0.78 9.58 9.01
N THR A 82 -0.36 9.11 8.50
CA THR A 82 -0.50 8.75 7.09
C THR A 82 -0.46 10.00 6.21
N PRO A 83 0.43 10.08 5.21
CA PRO A 83 0.48 11.21 4.30
C PRO A 83 -0.85 11.41 3.56
N GLU A 84 -1.27 12.68 3.41
CA GLU A 84 -2.55 13.05 2.82
C GLU A 84 -2.83 12.38 1.48
N VAL A 85 -1.82 12.36 0.58
CA VAL A 85 -1.97 11.78 -0.76
C VAL A 85 -2.39 10.31 -0.71
N PHE A 86 -1.75 9.53 0.18
CA PHE A 86 -2.07 8.10 0.32
C PHE A 86 -3.40 7.89 1.03
N LEU A 87 -3.70 8.71 2.03
CA LEU A 87 -4.97 8.63 2.75
C LEU A 87 -6.15 8.91 1.81
N ARG A 88 -6.08 9.98 1.01
CA ARG A 88 -7.14 10.31 0.03
C ARG A 88 -7.27 9.21 -1.02
N GLN A 89 -6.17 8.71 -1.58
CA GLN A 89 -6.22 7.60 -2.54
C GLN A 89 -6.86 6.34 -1.95
N PHE A 90 -6.56 6.03 -0.70
CA PHE A 90 -7.17 4.89 0.01
C PHE A 90 -8.67 5.10 0.21
N LEU A 91 -9.08 6.26 0.73
CA LEU A 91 -10.49 6.59 0.94
C LEU A 91 -11.27 6.61 -0.39
N ASP A 92 -10.70 7.21 -1.44
CA ASP A 92 -11.28 7.19 -2.78
C ASP A 92 -11.44 5.76 -3.32
N SER A 93 -10.47 4.89 -3.07
CA SER A 93 -10.55 3.49 -3.51
C SER A 93 -11.69 2.74 -2.81
N PHE A 94 -11.93 3.05 -1.54
CA PHE A 94 -13.02 2.43 -0.77
C PHE A 94 -14.40 2.92 -1.23
N VAL A 95 -14.58 4.24 -1.32
CA VAL A 95 -15.89 4.82 -1.68
C VAL A 95 -16.30 4.57 -3.15
N ASN A 96 -15.32 4.26 -4.01
CA ASN A 96 -15.56 3.90 -5.40
C ASN A 96 -15.73 2.39 -5.62
N GLN A 97 -15.82 1.59 -4.56
CA GLN A 97 -16.12 0.15 -4.71
C GLN A 97 -17.55 -0.06 -5.19
N THR A 98 -17.72 -1.11 -5.98
CA THR A 98 -19.04 -1.47 -6.54
C THR A 98 -19.91 -2.28 -5.58
N ALA A 99 -19.32 -2.84 -4.50
CA ALA A 99 -20.06 -3.59 -3.49
C ALA A 99 -20.70 -2.63 -2.47
N PRO A 100 -22.03 -2.60 -2.34
CA PRO A 100 -22.72 -1.59 -1.53
C PRO A 100 -22.66 -1.84 -0.01
N ASN A 101 -22.29 -3.03 0.45
CA ASN A 101 -22.45 -3.47 1.84
C ASN A 101 -21.13 -3.47 2.62
N GLY A 102 -20.19 -2.58 2.27
CA GLY A 102 -18.96 -2.42 3.01
C GLY A 102 -19.01 -1.28 4.00
N GLU A 103 -18.45 -1.46 5.20
CA GLU A 103 -18.12 -0.37 6.10
C GLU A 103 -16.61 -0.24 6.29
N LEU A 104 -16.11 0.97 6.46
CA LEU A 104 -14.71 1.27 6.70
C LEU A 104 -14.53 1.76 8.13
N CYS A 105 -13.86 0.97 8.95
CA CYS A 105 -13.54 1.31 10.34
C CYS A 105 -12.08 1.77 10.45
N LEU A 106 -11.86 3.03 10.78
CA LEU A 106 -10.55 3.66 10.87
C LEU A 106 -10.18 3.92 12.34
N ALA A 107 -9.07 3.34 12.77
CA ALA A 107 -8.47 3.59 14.07
C ALA A 107 -7.22 4.46 13.90
N ASP A 108 -7.29 5.74 14.28
CA ASP A 108 -6.22 6.70 14.07
C ASP A 108 -5.41 6.92 15.35
N ALA A 109 -4.16 6.46 15.32
CA ALA A 109 -3.16 6.64 16.37
C ALA A 109 -2.15 7.76 16.05
N SER A 110 -2.42 8.61 15.06
CA SER A 110 -1.50 9.70 14.66
C SER A 110 -1.25 10.67 15.81
N ASP A 111 -0.08 11.25 15.83
CA ASP A 111 0.30 12.27 16.82
C ASP A 111 -0.39 13.65 16.56
N ALA A 112 -0.21 14.59 17.47
CA ALA A 112 -0.82 15.92 17.38
C ALA A 112 -0.33 16.73 16.17
N ALA A 113 0.91 16.50 15.72
CA ALA A 113 1.46 17.16 14.54
C ALA A 113 0.80 16.75 13.24
N HIS A 114 0.17 15.55 13.23
CA HIS A 114 -0.52 14.98 12.07
C HIS A 114 -2.06 15.01 12.22
N SER A 115 -2.60 16.03 12.87
CA SER A 115 -4.05 16.22 13.05
C SER A 115 -4.83 16.33 11.73
N SER A 116 -4.15 16.62 10.62
CA SER A 116 -4.73 16.61 9.26
C SER A 116 -5.34 15.26 8.88
N VAL A 117 -4.79 14.13 9.39
CA VAL A 117 -5.34 12.79 9.14
C VAL A 117 -6.80 12.71 9.55
N GLY A 118 -7.10 13.11 10.79
CA GLY A 118 -8.49 13.12 11.28
C GLY A 118 -9.39 14.09 10.53
N ASN A 119 -8.88 15.23 10.10
CA ASN A 119 -9.67 16.22 9.35
C ASN A 119 -10.07 15.66 7.98
N ILE A 120 -9.15 15.04 7.27
CA ILE A 120 -9.41 14.40 5.97
C ILE A 120 -10.46 13.30 6.12
N VAL A 121 -10.33 12.45 7.14
CA VAL A 121 -11.32 11.38 7.34
C VAL A 121 -12.71 11.96 7.60
N ARG A 122 -12.83 13.03 8.40
CA ARG A 122 -14.12 13.70 8.66
C ARG A 122 -14.74 14.31 7.39
N GLU A 123 -13.92 14.80 6.45
CA GLU A 123 -14.43 15.28 5.14
C GLU A 123 -15.15 14.14 4.38
N TYR A 124 -14.60 12.91 4.46
CA TYR A 124 -15.22 11.74 3.82
C TYR A 124 -16.44 11.25 4.61
N GLN A 125 -16.36 11.21 5.94
CA GLN A 125 -17.51 10.84 6.79
C GLN A 125 -18.74 11.71 6.55
N ALA A 126 -18.54 13.00 6.30
CA ALA A 126 -19.64 13.92 5.99
C ALA A 126 -20.40 13.54 4.70
N LYS A 127 -19.76 12.81 3.79
CA LYS A 127 -20.33 12.40 2.49
C LYS A 127 -20.76 10.94 2.48
N TYR A 128 -20.09 10.09 3.28
CA TYR A 128 -20.22 8.63 3.22
C TYR A 128 -20.48 8.06 4.62
N GLN A 129 -21.72 7.64 4.89
CA GLN A 129 -22.16 7.16 6.21
C GLN A 129 -21.51 5.83 6.66
N HIS A 130 -20.90 5.10 5.72
CA HIS A 130 -20.27 3.80 6.01
C HIS A 130 -18.81 3.92 6.48
N ILE A 131 -18.33 5.14 6.74
CA ILE A 131 -17.00 5.37 7.29
C ILE A 131 -17.11 5.66 8.78
N VAL A 132 -16.60 4.74 9.58
CA VAL A 132 -16.49 4.87 11.05
C VAL A 132 -15.06 5.29 11.39
N TYR A 133 -14.90 6.34 12.20
CA TYR A 133 -13.60 6.85 12.60
C TYR A 133 -13.49 6.94 14.11
N LYS A 134 -12.39 6.45 14.65
CA LYS A 134 -12.04 6.57 16.06
C LYS A 134 -10.60 7.01 16.25
N LYS A 135 -10.41 8.12 16.97
CA LYS A 135 -9.09 8.53 17.44
C LYS A 135 -8.72 7.67 18.64
N ILE A 136 -7.53 7.10 18.63
CA ILE A 136 -6.98 6.28 19.73
C ILE A 136 -5.64 6.85 20.19
N GLU A 137 -5.26 6.57 21.43
CA GLU A 137 -3.93 6.90 21.92
C GLU A 137 -2.92 5.86 21.44
N ASN A 138 -1.78 6.34 20.97
CA ASN A 138 -0.64 5.47 20.71
C ASN A 138 0.09 5.24 22.05
N LYS A 139 0.04 4.02 22.55
CA LYS A 139 0.67 3.67 23.84
C LYS A 139 2.06 3.04 23.69
N GLY A 140 2.71 3.20 22.51
CA GLY A 140 4.06 2.73 22.24
C GLY A 140 4.13 1.30 21.74
#